data_f286fa015e218ac768d463761cfa99a7
#
_entry.id   f286fa015e218ac768d463761cfa99a7
#
_cell.length_a   1.000
_cell.length_b   1.000
_cell.length_c   1.000
_cell.angle_alpha   90.00
_cell.angle_beta   90.00
_cell.angle_gamma   90.00
#
_symmetry.space_group_name_H-M   'P 1'
#
loop_
_entity.id
_entity.type
_entity.pdbx_description
1 polymer ?
#
loop_
_entity_poly.entity_id
_entity_poly.type
_entity_poly.pdbx_seq_one_letter_code
_entity_poly.pdbx_strand_id
1 'polypeptide(L)'
;MLADKDRIFTNLYGFQPWNLPAAQKRGDWDGTKAILARGQDQIIEEVKASGLRGRGGAGFPTGMKWSFMPKEPKDGRPNFLVINADESEPGSCKDREIIRHDPHKLIEGALIAGFAMRARAAYIYIRGEYIREAEVLFAAVAEAYDQGFIGKNACGSGYDFDVFVHRGAGAYICGEETAMLESLEGKKGQPRLKPPFPAGAGLYGCPTTVNNVESIAVVPTILRRGSAWFAGIGNPKNEGTKLFQISGHVNKPCVVEDAMGIPFRELIEKHCGGIRGGWDNLLAVIPGGSSVPLVPAAMIMDAPMDFDGLKAVGSGLGTAAVIVMDKSTDIVRAISRLSYFYKHESCGQCTPCREGTGWMWRVMERLRTGDADISEIDLLQEVTKQVEGHTICALGDAAAWPIQGLIKHFRPEIERRIIERGGPALLEAAE
;
A
#
# COMPACT_ATOMS: atom_id res chain seq x y z
N MET A 1 11.36 13.06 -14.03
CA MET A 1 12.39 12.00 -13.84
C MET A 1 13.21 12.30 -12.59
N LEU A 2 13.29 11.34 -11.66
CA LEU A 2 14.07 11.51 -10.43
C LEU A 2 15.58 11.37 -10.74
N ALA A 3 16.38 12.34 -10.30
CA ALA A 3 17.83 12.23 -10.38
C ALA A 3 18.37 11.28 -9.28
N ASP A 4 19.45 10.58 -9.54
CA ASP A 4 19.99 9.60 -8.57
C ASP A 4 20.34 10.23 -7.23
N LYS A 5 20.83 11.49 -7.21
CA LYS A 5 21.11 12.24 -5.98
C LYS A 5 19.88 12.52 -5.13
N ASP A 6 18.68 12.47 -5.73
CA ASP A 6 17.40 12.77 -5.06
C ASP A 6 16.72 11.50 -4.54
N ARG A 7 17.24 10.31 -4.83
CA ARG A 7 16.72 9.05 -4.30
C ARG A 7 16.88 8.98 -2.78
N ILE A 8 15.86 8.42 -2.15
CA ILE A 8 15.83 8.15 -0.70
C ILE A 8 16.37 6.75 -0.42
N PHE A 9 15.98 5.77 -1.24
CA PHE A 9 16.33 4.36 -1.07
C PHE A 9 17.53 4.00 -1.95
N THR A 10 18.73 4.32 -1.47
CA THR A 10 19.98 4.14 -2.24
C THR A 10 20.51 2.69 -2.22
N ASN A 11 19.92 1.81 -1.41
CA ASN A 11 20.27 0.39 -1.33
C ASN A 11 19.14 -0.56 -1.76
N LEU A 12 18.15 -0.09 -2.50
CA LEU A 12 16.93 -0.82 -2.83
C LEU A 12 17.17 -2.23 -3.43
N TYR A 13 18.30 -2.42 -4.11
CA TYR A 13 18.66 -3.71 -4.72
C TYR A 13 19.66 -4.54 -3.89
N GLY A 14 20.00 -4.11 -2.68
CA GLY A 14 20.87 -4.86 -1.78
C GLY A 14 22.33 -4.96 -2.23
N PHE A 15 22.84 -3.97 -2.97
CA PHE A 15 24.25 -3.95 -3.38
C PHE A 15 25.21 -3.71 -2.22
N GLN A 16 24.69 -3.21 -1.08
CA GLN A 16 25.43 -3.02 0.15
C GLN A 16 24.76 -3.78 1.30
N PRO A 17 25.50 -4.13 2.36
CA PRO A 17 24.91 -4.71 3.57
C PRO A 17 23.84 -3.80 4.16
N TRP A 18 22.87 -4.39 4.82
CA TRP A 18 21.78 -3.68 5.51
C TRP A 18 22.13 -3.26 6.95
N ASN A 19 23.17 -3.86 7.54
CA ASN A 19 23.57 -3.65 8.95
C ASN A 19 23.93 -2.20 9.27
N LEU A 20 23.96 -1.88 10.54
CA LEU A 20 24.16 -0.52 11.04
C LEU A 20 25.40 0.20 10.50
N PRO A 21 26.62 -0.42 10.45
CA PRO A 21 27.78 0.27 9.90
C PRO A 21 27.62 0.68 8.44
N ALA A 22 26.93 -0.13 7.64
CA ALA A 22 26.66 0.20 6.24
C ALA A 22 25.53 1.23 6.11
N ALA A 23 24.49 1.15 6.94
CA ALA A 23 23.41 2.12 7.01
C ALA A 23 23.94 3.53 7.38
N GLN A 24 24.82 3.64 8.37
CA GLN A 24 25.48 4.89 8.73
C GLN A 24 26.33 5.49 7.61
N LYS A 25 27.04 4.65 6.83
CA LYS A 25 27.76 5.13 5.63
C LYS A 25 26.83 5.70 4.55
N ARG A 26 25.56 5.27 4.51
CA ARG A 26 24.50 5.83 3.65
C ARG A 26 23.83 7.06 4.24
N GLY A 27 24.18 7.47 5.45
CA GLY A 27 23.66 8.65 6.15
C GLY A 27 22.47 8.37 7.05
N ASP A 28 22.11 7.11 7.30
CA ASP A 28 21.10 6.77 8.29
C ASP A 28 21.63 7.07 9.70
N TRP A 29 20.78 7.57 10.59
CA TRP A 29 21.10 8.05 11.94
C TRP A 29 21.95 9.33 11.99
N ASP A 30 22.39 9.86 10.85
CA ASP A 30 23.17 11.09 10.82
C ASP A 30 22.30 12.30 11.21
N GLY A 31 22.75 13.05 12.21
CA GLY A 31 22.02 14.23 12.69
C GLY A 31 20.67 13.96 13.37
N THR A 32 20.29 12.70 13.68
CA THR A 32 18.98 12.36 14.28
C THR A 32 18.74 13.12 15.59
N LYS A 33 19.75 13.24 16.46
CA LYS A 33 19.64 14.05 17.69
C LYS A 33 19.27 15.50 17.39
N ALA A 34 19.84 16.10 16.36
CA ALA A 34 19.53 17.48 15.95
C ALA A 34 18.12 17.61 15.37
N ILE A 35 17.63 16.57 14.69
CA ILE A 35 16.24 16.53 14.23
C ILE A 35 15.30 16.51 15.44
N LEU A 36 15.53 15.64 16.41
CA LEU A 36 14.71 15.57 17.63
C LEU A 36 14.74 16.88 18.42
N ALA A 37 15.88 17.57 18.45
CA ALA A 37 16.04 18.86 19.12
C ALA A 37 15.20 20.01 18.53
N ARG A 38 14.65 19.84 17.29
CA ARG A 38 13.69 20.81 16.70
C ARG A 38 12.36 20.86 17.47
N GLY A 39 12.03 19.78 18.19
CA GLY A 39 10.79 19.64 18.94
C GLY A 39 9.67 18.96 18.15
N GLN A 40 8.75 18.40 18.91
CA GLN A 40 7.69 17.50 18.41
C GLN A 40 6.76 18.18 17.39
N ASP A 41 6.27 19.37 17.74
CA ASP A 41 5.31 20.10 16.88
C ASP A 41 5.98 20.61 15.60
N GLN A 42 7.25 21.06 15.68
CA GLN A 42 7.99 21.52 14.51
C GLN A 42 8.21 20.37 13.51
N ILE A 43 8.52 19.18 13.97
CA ILE A 43 8.66 17.99 13.09
C ILE A 43 7.34 17.71 12.37
N ILE A 44 6.20 17.78 13.06
CA ILE A 44 4.87 17.60 12.42
C ILE A 44 4.64 18.65 11.34
N GLU A 45 4.94 19.92 11.61
CA GLU A 45 4.75 21.00 10.64
C GLU A 45 5.71 20.85 9.43
N GLU A 46 6.94 20.40 9.63
CA GLU A 46 7.86 20.11 8.52
C GLU A 46 7.37 18.94 7.66
N VAL A 47 6.81 17.89 8.26
CA VAL A 47 6.21 16.77 7.51
C VAL A 47 4.93 17.20 6.78
N LYS A 48 4.12 18.09 7.35
CA LYS A 48 2.98 18.71 6.63
C LYS A 48 3.46 19.53 5.43
N ALA A 49 4.46 20.38 5.65
CA ALA A 49 5.02 21.25 4.61
C ALA A 49 5.68 20.50 3.46
N SER A 50 6.14 19.24 3.70
CA SER A 50 6.69 18.39 2.66
C SER A 50 5.65 17.86 1.67
N GLY A 51 4.35 17.95 2.01
CA GLY A 51 3.28 17.36 1.19
C GLY A 51 3.23 15.83 1.22
N LEU A 52 3.98 15.16 2.11
CA LEU A 52 4.01 13.70 2.18
C LEU A 52 2.62 13.11 2.39
N ARG A 53 2.11 12.42 1.38
CA ARG A 53 0.90 11.58 1.47
C ARG A 53 1.28 10.16 1.86
N GLY A 54 0.39 9.46 2.57
CA GLY A 54 0.59 8.07 2.97
C GLY A 54 0.88 7.16 1.77
N ARG A 55 1.87 6.28 1.91
CA ARG A 55 2.34 5.35 0.86
C ARG A 55 1.72 3.95 0.94
N GLY A 56 0.78 3.75 1.87
CA GLY A 56 0.11 2.47 2.07
C GLY A 56 -1.11 2.20 1.18
N GLY A 57 -1.51 3.18 0.32
CA GLY A 57 -2.62 3.03 -0.62
C GLY A 57 -3.64 4.17 -0.58
N ALA A 58 -4.13 4.56 0.60
CA ALA A 58 -5.17 5.58 0.75
C ALA A 58 -4.71 7.02 0.50
N GLY A 59 -3.40 7.30 0.56
CA GLY A 59 -2.85 8.62 0.25
C GLY A 59 -3.23 9.75 1.21
N PHE A 60 -3.64 9.47 2.44
CA PHE A 60 -3.98 10.50 3.42
C PHE A 60 -2.71 11.28 3.83
N PRO A 61 -2.75 12.64 3.98
CA PRO A 61 -1.58 13.44 4.33
C PRO A 61 -0.97 13.00 5.67
N THR A 62 0.32 12.61 5.66
CA THR A 62 0.98 11.99 6.81
C THR A 62 1.11 12.93 7.99
N GLY A 63 1.59 14.15 7.77
CA GLY A 63 1.73 15.14 8.84
C GLY A 63 0.39 15.57 9.45
N MET A 64 -0.69 15.60 8.65
CA MET A 64 -2.05 15.84 9.16
C MET A 64 -2.50 14.67 10.06
N LYS A 65 -2.26 13.43 9.65
CA LYS A 65 -2.58 12.25 10.46
C LYS A 65 -1.88 12.29 11.82
N TRP A 66 -0.62 12.71 11.86
CA TRP A 66 0.15 12.86 13.09
C TRP A 66 -0.41 13.94 14.02
N SER A 67 -0.91 15.03 13.45
CA SER A 67 -1.48 16.13 14.26
C SER A 67 -2.79 15.79 14.98
N PHE A 68 -3.42 14.66 14.66
CA PHE A 68 -4.59 14.18 15.39
C PHE A 68 -4.26 13.50 16.72
N MET A 69 -2.98 13.16 16.93
CA MET A 69 -2.56 12.55 18.18
C MET A 69 -2.62 13.55 19.35
N PRO A 70 -3.14 13.15 20.51
CA PRO A 70 -3.22 14.05 21.67
C PRO A 70 -1.81 14.46 22.12
N LYS A 71 -1.66 15.76 22.36
CA LYS A 71 -0.38 16.33 22.86
C LYS A 71 -0.14 15.96 24.32
N GLU A 72 -1.22 15.86 25.08
CA GLU A 72 -1.21 15.41 26.46
C GLU A 72 -2.12 14.19 26.56
N PRO A 73 -1.59 13.05 27.02
CA PRO A 73 -2.38 11.86 27.22
C PRO A 73 -3.51 12.12 28.22
N LYS A 74 -4.75 11.90 27.83
CA LYS A 74 -5.85 11.87 28.78
C LYS A 74 -5.74 10.59 29.63
N ASP A 75 -5.97 10.72 30.91
CA ASP A 75 -5.99 9.59 31.86
C ASP A 75 -4.65 8.83 32.01
N GLY A 76 -3.53 9.46 31.68
CA GLY A 76 -2.19 8.86 31.81
C GLY A 76 -1.89 7.72 30.82
N ARG A 77 -2.77 7.49 29.83
CA ARG A 77 -2.52 6.45 28.80
C ARG A 77 -1.47 6.90 27.80
N PRO A 78 -0.51 6.03 27.43
CA PRO A 78 0.51 6.37 26.44
C PRO A 78 -0.06 6.48 25.04
N ASN A 79 0.57 7.27 24.18
CA ASN A 79 0.37 7.21 22.72
C ASN A 79 1.22 6.08 22.13
N PHE A 80 0.73 5.47 21.05
CA PHE A 80 1.45 4.44 20.30
C PHE A 80 1.55 4.77 18.81
N LEU A 81 2.65 4.35 18.21
CA LEU A 81 2.81 4.25 16.76
C LEU A 81 2.70 2.78 16.36
N VAL A 82 1.90 2.47 15.36
CA VAL A 82 1.89 1.16 14.73
C VAL A 82 2.37 1.31 13.29
N ILE A 83 3.36 0.53 12.90
CA ILE A 83 3.90 0.53 11.54
C ILE A 83 3.34 -0.69 10.81
N ASN A 84 2.56 -0.41 9.78
CA ASN A 84 1.96 -1.41 8.92
C ASN A 84 3.00 -1.95 7.93
N ALA A 85 3.51 -3.14 8.22
CA ALA A 85 4.37 -3.96 7.37
C ALA A 85 3.65 -5.25 6.93
N ASP A 86 2.29 -5.28 7.01
CA ASP A 86 1.47 -6.37 6.49
C ASP A 86 1.21 -6.17 5.00
N GLU A 87 2.28 -6.30 4.21
CA GLU A 87 2.26 -6.11 2.76
C GLU A 87 1.69 -7.35 2.07
N SER A 88 0.37 -7.43 1.97
CA SER A 88 -0.35 -8.59 1.43
C SER A 88 -1.13 -8.29 0.16
N GLU A 89 -1.15 -7.04 -0.32
CA GLU A 89 -1.80 -6.63 -1.57
C GLU A 89 -1.14 -7.32 -2.77
N PRO A 90 -1.88 -8.11 -3.58
CA PRO A 90 -1.32 -8.75 -4.77
C PRO A 90 -0.68 -7.74 -5.72
N GLY A 91 0.59 -7.99 -6.07
CA GLY A 91 1.45 -7.10 -6.84
C GLY A 91 2.40 -6.24 -6.00
N SER A 92 2.17 -6.07 -4.69
CA SER A 92 2.99 -5.24 -3.81
C SER A 92 4.19 -5.98 -3.23
N CYS A 93 5.35 -5.31 -3.19
CA CYS A 93 6.58 -5.84 -2.60
C CYS A 93 7.58 -4.74 -2.17
N LYS A 94 7.17 -3.48 -2.11
CA LYS A 94 8.04 -2.34 -1.81
C LYS A 94 8.52 -2.30 -0.35
N ASP A 95 7.63 -2.61 0.58
CA ASP A 95 7.93 -2.60 2.01
C ASP A 95 8.90 -3.73 2.35
N ARG A 96 8.76 -4.87 1.69
CA ARG A 96 9.70 -5.99 1.74
C ARG A 96 11.11 -5.56 1.34
N GLU A 97 11.26 -4.81 0.24
CA GLU A 97 12.58 -4.37 -0.22
C GLU A 97 13.20 -3.32 0.74
N ILE A 98 12.39 -2.41 1.31
CA ILE A 98 12.86 -1.50 2.36
C ILE A 98 13.39 -2.29 3.56
N ILE A 99 12.62 -3.25 4.06
CA ILE A 99 12.97 -4.03 5.24
C ILE A 99 14.24 -4.87 4.99
N ARG A 100 14.39 -5.45 3.80
CA ARG A 100 15.57 -6.25 3.44
C ARG A 100 16.86 -5.45 3.36
N HIS A 101 16.78 -4.22 2.88
CA HIS A 101 17.96 -3.51 2.39
C HIS A 101 18.24 -2.19 3.13
N ASP A 102 17.22 -1.57 3.72
CA ASP A 102 17.30 -0.30 4.47
C ASP A 102 16.50 -0.32 5.80
N PRO A 103 16.60 -1.40 6.65
CA PRO A 103 15.80 -1.51 7.87
C PRO A 103 16.08 -0.39 8.88
N HIS A 104 17.32 0.12 8.96
CA HIS A 104 17.69 1.20 9.86
C HIS A 104 16.98 2.52 9.51
N LYS A 105 16.74 2.78 8.23
CA LYS A 105 15.97 3.94 7.79
C LYS A 105 14.52 3.89 8.31
N LEU A 106 13.93 2.70 8.35
CA LEU A 106 12.60 2.47 8.93
C LEU A 106 12.60 2.69 10.45
N ILE A 107 13.60 2.13 11.17
CA ILE A 107 13.70 2.22 12.62
C ILE A 107 13.97 3.68 13.06
N GLU A 108 14.85 4.38 12.36
CA GLU A 108 15.08 5.80 12.57
C GLU A 108 13.82 6.63 12.33
N GLY A 109 13.11 6.34 11.23
CA GLY A 109 11.82 6.96 10.94
C GLY A 109 10.78 6.69 12.02
N ALA A 110 10.77 5.49 12.60
CA ALA A 110 9.91 5.13 13.72
C ALA A 110 10.18 5.96 14.97
N LEU A 111 11.47 6.17 15.32
CA LEU A 111 11.86 7.04 16.42
C LEU A 111 11.40 8.48 16.20
N ILE A 112 11.69 9.04 15.05
CA ILE A 112 11.33 10.44 14.71
C ILE A 112 9.82 10.64 14.71
N ALA A 113 9.07 9.75 14.06
CA ALA A 113 7.61 9.80 14.02
C ALA A 113 6.99 9.59 15.41
N GLY A 114 7.51 8.61 16.17
CA GLY A 114 7.11 8.34 17.54
C GLY A 114 7.34 9.55 18.45
N PHE A 115 8.51 10.17 18.38
CA PHE A 115 8.83 11.39 19.11
C PHE A 115 7.87 12.53 18.75
N ALA A 116 7.65 12.78 17.47
CA ALA A 116 6.75 13.85 17.01
C ALA A 116 5.31 13.66 17.55
N MET A 117 4.81 12.44 17.60
CA MET A 117 3.49 12.08 18.10
C MET A 117 3.44 11.79 19.61
N ARG A 118 4.53 11.97 20.33
CA ARG A 118 4.63 11.67 21.77
C ARG A 118 4.31 10.21 22.10
N ALA A 119 4.66 9.31 21.20
CA ALA A 119 4.41 7.89 21.35
C ALA A 119 5.46 7.24 22.25
N ARG A 120 5.03 6.41 23.20
CA ARG A 120 5.94 5.68 24.12
C ARG A 120 6.69 4.56 23.38
N ALA A 121 6.07 3.99 22.35
CA ALA A 121 6.64 2.89 21.58
C ALA A 121 6.08 2.82 20.16
N ALA A 122 6.83 2.14 19.29
CA ALA A 122 6.36 1.67 18.00
C ALA A 122 6.22 0.15 17.97
N TYR A 123 5.15 -0.34 17.33
CA TYR A 123 4.95 -1.73 16.99
C TYR A 123 5.02 -1.89 15.47
N ILE A 124 6.00 -2.62 14.96
CA ILE A 124 6.11 -2.97 13.54
C ILE A 124 5.36 -4.28 13.35
N TYR A 125 4.16 -4.22 12.78
CA TYR A 125 3.36 -5.40 12.46
C TYR A 125 3.77 -5.90 11.07
N ILE A 126 4.51 -6.99 11.04
CA ILE A 126 5.01 -7.57 9.80
C ILE A 126 4.22 -8.80 9.38
N ARG A 127 3.94 -8.92 8.08
CA ARG A 127 3.29 -10.06 7.46
C ARG A 127 3.91 -11.40 7.89
N GLY A 128 3.08 -12.39 8.23
CA GLY A 128 3.54 -13.66 8.77
C GLY A 128 4.48 -14.45 7.84
N GLU A 129 4.30 -14.32 6.52
CA GLU A 129 5.11 -14.98 5.50
C GLU A 129 6.49 -14.33 5.29
N TYR A 130 6.71 -13.12 5.81
CA TYR A 130 7.98 -12.40 5.69
C TYR A 130 8.96 -12.82 6.79
N ILE A 131 9.34 -14.11 6.81
CA ILE A 131 10.19 -14.71 7.85
C ILE A 131 11.59 -14.06 7.85
N ARG A 132 12.22 -14.00 6.68
CA ARG A 132 13.58 -13.42 6.54
C ARG A 132 13.60 -11.93 6.84
N GLU A 133 12.58 -11.22 6.41
CA GLU A 133 12.44 -9.79 6.67
C GLU A 133 12.21 -9.52 8.16
N ALA A 134 11.48 -10.37 8.86
CA ALA A 134 11.32 -10.28 10.29
C ALA A 134 12.65 -10.52 11.03
N GLU A 135 13.46 -11.49 10.59
CA GLU A 135 14.80 -11.73 11.13
C GLU A 135 15.72 -10.51 10.95
N VAL A 136 15.68 -9.88 9.75
CA VAL A 136 16.42 -8.64 9.49
C VAL A 136 15.95 -7.52 10.43
N LEU A 137 14.64 -7.34 10.63
CA LEU A 137 14.11 -6.33 11.56
C LEU A 137 14.52 -6.59 13.01
N PHE A 138 14.43 -7.84 13.49
CA PHE A 138 14.87 -8.18 14.82
C PHE A 138 16.35 -7.83 15.05
N ALA A 139 17.20 -8.19 14.08
CA ALA A 139 18.63 -7.87 14.17
C ALA A 139 18.89 -6.36 14.10
N ALA A 140 18.27 -5.63 13.19
CA ALA A 140 18.45 -4.19 13.08
C ALA A 140 17.91 -3.42 14.30
N VAL A 141 16.82 -3.87 14.91
CA VAL A 141 16.30 -3.32 16.19
C VAL A 141 17.29 -3.56 17.31
N ALA A 142 17.88 -4.77 17.40
CA ALA A 142 18.92 -5.06 18.39
C ALA A 142 20.15 -4.15 18.22
N GLU A 143 20.65 -4.00 16.98
CA GLU A 143 21.77 -3.07 16.68
C GLU A 143 21.44 -1.62 17.11
N ALA A 144 20.19 -1.17 16.89
CA ALA A 144 19.77 0.17 17.31
C ALA A 144 19.68 0.35 18.84
N TYR A 145 19.27 -0.67 19.58
CA TYR A 145 19.31 -0.67 21.05
C TYR A 145 20.74 -0.66 21.57
N ASP A 146 21.63 -1.51 21.03
CA ASP A 146 23.03 -1.62 21.45
C ASP A 146 23.79 -0.29 21.29
N GLN A 147 23.42 0.52 20.30
CA GLN A 147 24.01 1.84 20.06
C GLN A 147 23.29 2.98 20.80
N GLY A 148 22.23 2.70 21.55
CA GLY A 148 21.45 3.71 22.25
C GLY A 148 20.67 4.65 21.33
N PHE A 149 20.37 4.21 20.09
CA PHE A 149 19.55 4.97 19.17
C PHE A 149 18.07 4.91 19.53
N ILE A 150 17.65 3.81 20.15
CA ILE A 150 16.31 3.61 20.72
C ILE A 150 16.45 3.09 22.16
N GLY A 151 15.34 2.94 22.87
CA GLY A 151 15.32 2.59 24.29
C GLY A 151 15.34 3.81 25.19
N LYS A 152 16.04 3.72 26.32
CA LYS A 152 16.20 4.85 27.27
C LYS A 152 17.08 5.93 26.67
N ASN A 153 16.64 7.18 26.80
CA ASN A 153 17.38 8.35 26.32
C ASN A 153 17.81 8.21 24.86
N ALA A 154 16.86 7.83 23.99
CA ALA A 154 17.10 7.52 22.59
C ALA A 154 17.90 8.63 21.88
N CYS A 155 19.00 8.27 21.19
CA CYS A 155 19.95 9.22 20.58
C CYS A 155 20.47 10.31 21.53
N GLY A 156 20.44 10.10 22.84
CA GLY A 156 20.83 11.12 23.83
C GLY A 156 19.91 12.35 23.85
N SER A 157 18.64 12.18 23.52
CA SER A 157 17.64 13.25 23.43
C SER A 157 16.86 13.49 24.73
N GLY A 158 16.99 12.61 25.72
CA GLY A 158 16.16 12.60 26.94
C GLY A 158 14.79 11.93 26.74
N TYR A 159 14.49 11.41 25.57
CA TYR A 159 13.25 10.73 25.23
C TYR A 159 13.43 9.21 25.25
N ASP A 160 12.51 8.52 25.93
CA ASP A 160 12.48 7.05 25.97
C ASP A 160 11.55 6.52 24.90
N PHE A 161 12.05 5.63 24.04
CA PHE A 161 11.27 5.07 22.93
C PHE A 161 11.64 3.64 22.63
N ASP A 162 10.68 2.74 22.67
CA ASP A 162 10.87 1.33 22.36
C ASP A 162 10.31 0.96 20.99
N VAL A 163 10.93 -0.02 20.34
CA VAL A 163 10.47 -0.59 19.06
C VAL A 163 10.29 -2.09 19.22
N PHE A 164 9.09 -2.56 18.92
CA PHE A 164 8.70 -3.97 18.97
C PHE A 164 8.36 -4.47 17.57
N VAL A 165 8.85 -5.66 17.21
CA VAL A 165 8.47 -6.35 15.96
C VAL A 165 7.47 -7.44 16.31
N HIS A 166 6.29 -7.39 15.68
CA HIS A 166 5.23 -8.38 15.84
C HIS A 166 4.96 -9.07 14.51
N ARG A 167 5.05 -10.41 14.47
CA ARG A 167 4.71 -11.17 13.27
C ARG A 167 3.23 -11.50 13.24
N GLY A 168 2.56 -11.14 12.13
CA GLY A 168 1.21 -11.57 11.83
C GLY A 168 1.14 -13.07 11.48
N ALA A 169 -0.06 -13.56 11.17
CA ALA A 169 -0.33 -14.95 10.82
C ALA A 169 -0.82 -15.14 9.37
N GLY A 170 -0.55 -14.19 8.47
CA GLY A 170 -0.80 -14.33 7.04
C GLY A 170 -2.20 -13.93 6.56
N ALA A 171 -2.94 -13.12 7.32
CA ALA A 171 -4.25 -12.63 6.92
C ALA A 171 -4.15 -11.25 6.25
N TYR A 172 -4.56 -11.12 4.97
CA TYR A 172 -4.60 -9.85 4.23
C TYR A 172 -5.38 -8.76 4.99
N ILE A 173 -6.50 -9.13 5.62
CA ILE A 173 -7.32 -8.16 6.35
C ILE A 173 -6.58 -7.48 7.50
N CYS A 174 -5.52 -8.08 8.04
CA CYS A 174 -4.70 -7.46 9.08
C CYS A 174 -3.87 -6.27 8.57
N GLY A 175 -3.84 -6.02 7.26
CA GLY A 175 -3.37 -4.76 6.66
C GLY A 175 -4.34 -3.58 6.85
N GLU A 176 -5.61 -3.83 7.16
CA GLU A 176 -6.54 -2.76 7.59
C GLU A 176 -6.17 -2.30 9.00
N GLU A 177 -6.13 -0.96 9.21
CA GLU A 177 -5.54 -0.39 10.43
C GLU A 177 -6.17 -0.90 11.72
N THR A 178 -7.48 -1.08 11.77
CA THR A 178 -8.18 -1.52 13.01
C THR A 178 -8.17 -3.04 13.19
N ALA A 179 -8.19 -3.80 12.10
CA ALA A 179 -7.98 -5.25 12.14
C ALA A 179 -6.55 -5.60 12.61
N MET A 180 -5.57 -4.81 12.20
CA MET A 180 -4.19 -4.91 12.70
C MET A 180 -4.13 -4.68 14.20
N LEU A 181 -4.82 -3.67 14.73
CA LEU A 181 -4.88 -3.40 16.17
C LEU A 181 -5.53 -4.57 16.94
N GLU A 182 -6.64 -5.12 16.43
CA GLU A 182 -7.26 -6.30 17.01
C GLU A 182 -6.30 -7.50 17.07
N SER A 183 -5.56 -7.72 15.98
CA SER A 183 -4.55 -8.79 15.91
C SER A 183 -3.40 -8.57 16.90
N LEU A 184 -2.87 -7.34 17.02
CA LEU A 184 -1.85 -6.99 18.02
C LEU A 184 -2.33 -7.23 19.46
N GLU A 185 -3.63 -7.04 19.71
CA GLU A 185 -4.26 -7.31 21.00
C GLU A 185 -4.52 -8.80 21.27
N GLY A 186 -4.11 -9.70 20.35
CA GLY A 186 -4.32 -11.14 20.46
C GLY A 186 -5.74 -11.60 20.13
N LYS A 187 -6.53 -10.75 19.50
CA LYS A 187 -7.91 -11.03 19.07
C LYS A 187 -7.95 -11.45 17.60
N LYS A 188 -9.13 -11.88 17.14
CA LYS A 188 -9.37 -12.09 15.72
C LYS A 188 -9.21 -10.78 14.95
N GLY A 189 -8.43 -10.79 13.85
CA GLY A 189 -8.19 -9.64 12.99
C GLY A 189 -9.44 -9.21 12.24
N GLN A 190 -10.35 -8.53 12.90
CA GLN A 190 -11.58 -7.99 12.34
C GLN A 190 -11.61 -6.48 12.52
N PRO A 191 -11.92 -5.70 11.46
CA PRO A 191 -12.02 -4.24 11.54
C PRO A 191 -13.01 -3.76 12.59
N ARG A 192 -12.67 -2.63 13.23
CA ARG A 192 -13.57 -1.92 14.16
C ARG A 192 -14.46 -0.95 13.40
N LEU A 193 -15.63 -0.68 13.95
CA LEU A 193 -16.46 0.44 13.50
C LEU A 193 -15.77 1.77 13.86
N LYS A 194 -15.87 2.74 12.98
CA LYS A 194 -15.38 4.12 13.18
C LYS A 194 -16.58 5.07 13.16
N PRO A 195 -16.71 6.03 14.08
CA PRO A 195 -15.88 6.30 15.25
C PRO A 195 -16.03 5.25 16.38
N PRO A 196 -15.03 5.15 17.31
CA PRO A 196 -13.86 5.99 17.45
C PRO A 196 -12.75 5.66 16.44
N PHE A 197 -12.01 6.70 16.03
CA PHE A 197 -10.80 6.54 15.23
C PHE A 197 -9.61 6.14 16.10
N PRO A 198 -8.59 5.45 15.57
CA PRO A 198 -7.42 5.00 16.35
C PRO A 198 -6.68 6.11 17.10
N ALA A 199 -6.64 7.33 16.57
CA ALA A 199 -6.05 8.48 17.27
C ALA A 199 -6.74 8.83 18.61
N GLY A 200 -8.00 8.43 18.77
CA GLY A 200 -8.73 8.56 20.03
C GLY A 200 -8.72 7.30 20.89
N ALA A 201 -8.88 6.12 20.25
CA ALA A 201 -8.92 4.81 20.93
C ALA A 201 -8.41 3.71 19.97
N GLY A 202 -7.12 3.49 19.98
CA GLY A 202 -6.41 2.51 19.15
C GLY A 202 -5.96 1.27 19.93
N LEU A 203 -4.67 0.96 19.87
CA LEU A 203 -4.06 -0.20 20.50
C LEU A 203 -4.26 -0.18 22.02
N TYR A 204 -4.83 -1.24 22.57
CA TYR A 204 -5.20 -1.35 24.01
C TYR A 204 -6.05 -0.19 24.50
N GLY A 205 -6.88 0.41 23.63
CA GLY A 205 -7.67 1.59 23.94
C GLY A 205 -6.87 2.89 24.04
N CYS A 206 -5.58 2.88 23.77
CA CYS A 206 -4.69 4.03 23.79
C CYS A 206 -4.69 4.77 22.44
N PRO A 207 -4.47 6.11 22.45
CA PRO A 207 -4.31 6.85 21.19
C PRO A 207 -3.21 6.24 20.33
N THR A 208 -3.53 5.97 19.05
CA THR A 208 -2.62 5.26 18.16
C THR A 208 -2.68 5.83 16.75
N THR A 209 -1.52 6.00 16.12
CA THR A 209 -1.44 6.25 14.68
C THR A 209 -0.87 5.01 13.99
N VAL A 210 -1.52 4.58 12.90
CA VAL A 210 -1.03 3.50 12.03
C VAL A 210 -0.47 4.12 10.76
N ASN A 211 0.79 3.84 10.42
CA ASN A 211 1.44 4.28 9.18
C ASN A 211 2.11 3.12 8.45
N ASN A 212 2.13 3.18 7.12
CA ASN A 212 2.84 2.21 6.28
C ASN A 212 4.37 2.38 6.40
N VAL A 213 5.11 1.29 6.15
CA VAL A 213 6.59 1.24 6.16
C VAL A 213 7.22 2.34 5.32
N GLU A 214 6.85 2.46 4.03
CA GLU A 214 7.42 3.48 3.13
C GLU A 214 7.15 4.90 3.63
N SER A 215 5.96 5.16 4.18
CA SER A 215 5.63 6.48 4.74
C SER A 215 6.53 6.90 5.89
N ILE A 216 6.96 5.95 6.72
CA ILE A 216 7.84 6.20 7.86
C ILE A 216 9.29 6.26 7.42
N ALA A 217 9.73 5.35 6.54
CA ALA A 217 11.12 5.27 6.11
C ALA A 217 11.62 6.50 5.34
N VAL A 218 10.74 7.26 4.69
CA VAL A 218 11.13 8.48 3.95
C VAL A 218 11.35 9.70 4.87
N VAL A 219 10.75 9.71 6.06
CA VAL A 219 10.76 10.87 6.97
C VAL A 219 12.15 11.35 7.38
N PRO A 220 13.10 10.48 7.76
CA PRO A 220 14.44 10.95 8.14
C PRO A 220 15.12 11.75 7.04
N THR A 221 15.00 11.28 5.79
CA THR A 221 15.59 11.95 4.63
C THR A 221 14.90 13.28 4.33
N ILE A 222 13.57 13.34 4.44
CA ILE A 222 12.80 14.59 4.27
C ILE A 222 13.28 15.64 5.27
N LEU A 223 13.43 15.27 6.55
CA LEU A 223 13.84 16.21 7.58
C LEU A 223 15.33 16.63 7.48
N ARG A 224 16.20 15.77 6.94
CA ARG A 224 17.60 16.12 6.67
C ARG A 224 17.75 17.09 5.49
N ARG A 225 17.02 16.83 4.40
CA ARG A 225 17.13 17.62 3.15
C ARG A 225 16.19 18.82 3.12
N GLY A 226 15.20 18.84 4.02
CA GLY A 226 14.18 19.89 4.15
C GLY A 226 12.88 19.56 3.39
N SER A 227 11.76 20.05 3.95
CA SER A 227 10.43 19.85 3.39
C SER A 227 10.29 20.39 1.96
N ALA A 228 10.88 21.56 1.68
CA ALA A 228 10.84 22.18 0.36
C ALA A 228 11.53 21.34 -0.73
N TRP A 229 12.60 20.61 -0.39
CA TRP A 229 13.23 19.67 -1.30
C TRP A 229 12.27 18.57 -1.74
N PHE A 230 11.58 17.94 -0.79
CA PHE A 230 10.63 16.86 -1.10
C PHE A 230 9.40 17.39 -1.83
N ALA A 231 8.88 18.55 -1.41
CA ALA A 231 7.75 19.21 -2.05
C ALA A 231 8.06 19.66 -3.49
N GLY A 232 9.33 19.86 -3.81
CA GLY A 232 9.79 20.21 -5.18
C GLY A 232 9.89 19.01 -6.13
N ILE A 233 9.65 17.78 -5.66
CA ILE A 233 9.65 16.55 -6.46
C ILE A 233 8.19 16.14 -6.72
N GLY A 234 7.90 15.68 -7.93
CA GLY A 234 6.55 15.21 -8.30
C GLY A 234 5.62 16.34 -8.71
N ASN A 235 4.33 16.02 -8.77
CA ASN A 235 3.28 16.96 -9.17
C ASN A 235 2.68 17.66 -7.94
N PRO A 236 2.15 18.89 -8.08
CA PRO A 236 1.43 19.56 -7.00
C PRO A 236 0.30 18.68 -6.42
N LYS A 237 0.20 18.60 -5.09
CA LYS A 237 -0.69 17.72 -4.31
C LYS A 237 -0.33 16.23 -4.37
N ASN A 238 0.71 15.87 -5.09
CA ASN A 238 1.28 14.54 -5.21
C ASN A 238 2.80 14.62 -5.12
N GLU A 239 3.28 15.24 -4.06
CA GLU A 239 4.69 15.56 -3.87
C GLU A 239 5.52 14.33 -3.51
N GLY A 240 6.81 14.44 -3.81
CA GLY A 240 7.85 13.52 -3.41
C GLY A 240 8.08 12.34 -4.34
N THR A 241 8.81 11.37 -3.82
CA THR A 241 9.11 10.13 -4.49
C THR A 241 8.13 9.02 -4.13
N LYS A 242 8.10 7.96 -4.93
CA LYS A 242 7.31 6.76 -4.72
C LYS A 242 8.08 5.52 -5.18
N LEU A 243 7.95 4.43 -4.43
CA LEU A 243 8.39 3.11 -4.88
C LEU A 243 7.31 2.49 -5.77
N PHE A 244 7.63 2.34 -7.06
CA PHE A 244 6.80 1.62 -8.03
C PHE A 244 7.26 0.17 -8.12
N GLN A 245 6.32 -0.76 -8.03
CA GLN A 245 6.58 -2.19 -8.15
C GLN A 245 5.97 -2.68 -9.46
N ILE A 246 6.80 -2.92 -10.46
CA ILE A 246 6.36 -3.20 -11.82
C ILE A 246 6.53 -4.69 -12.11
N SER A 247 5.43 -5.34 -12.45
CA SER A 247 5.38 -6.77 -12.71
C SER A 247 4.52 -7.10 -13.94
N GLY A 248 4.39 -8.40 -14.25
CA GLY A 248 3.66 -8.89 -15.40
C GLY A 248 4.48 -8.83 -16.69
N HIS A 249 3.86 -8.40 -17.79
CA HIS A 249 4.40 -8.54 -19.13
C HIS A 249 5.25 -7.36 -19.58
N VAL A 250 6.22 -6.99 -18.77
CA VAL A 250 7.30 -6.06 -19.11
C VAL A 250 8.61 -6.81 -19.40
N ASN A 251 9.58 -6.17 -20.07
CA ASN A 251 10.84 -6.83 -20.39
C ASN A 251 11.69 -7.10 -19.16
N LYS A 252 11.68 -6.20 -18.16
CA LYS A 252 12.44 -6.32 -16.89
C LYS A 252 11.58 -5.88 -15.73
N PRO A 253 10.86 -6.80 -15.04
CA PRO A 253 10.16 -6.49 -13.81
C PRO A 253 11.11 -5.93 -12.75
N CYS A 254 10.68 -4.90 -12.02
CA CYS A 254 11.54 -4.25 -11.02
C CYS A 254 10.73 -3.53 -9.92
N VAL A 255 11.42 -3.21 -8.83
CA VAL A 255 10.99 -2.21 -7.86
C VAL A 255 11.89 -1.00 -8.02
N VAL A 256 11.33 0.18 -8.19
CA VAL A 256 12.10 1.39 -8.48
C VAL A 256 11.53 2.60 -7.77
N GLU A 257 12.41 3.51 -7.33
CA GLU A 257 12.03 4.82 -6.83
C GLU A 257 12.04 5.83 -7.98
N ASP A 258 10.91 6.51 -8.18
CA ASP A 258 10.85 7.67 -9.08
C ASP A 258 9.89 8.74 -8.52
N ALA A 259 9.82 9.89 -9.18
CA ALA A 259 8.95 10.99 -8.79
C ALA A 259 7.48 10.60 -8.94
N MET A 260 6.64 11.06 -8.02
CA MET A 260 5.19 10.99 -8.16
C MET A 260 4.75 11.75 -9.40
N GLY A 261 3.85 11.15 -10.18
CA GLY A 261 3.34 11.76 -11.43
C GLY A 261 4.19 11.51 -12.66
N ILE A 262 5.24 10.66 -12.59
CA ILE A 262 5.91 10.19 -13.81
C ILE A 262 4.88 9.56 -14.75
N PRO A 263 4.86 9.89 -16.07
CA PRO A 263 3.94 9.26 -17.01
C PRO A 263 4.16 7.74 -17.08
N PHE A 264 3.08 6.96 -17.19
CA PHE A 264 3.17 5.50 -17.24
C PHE A 264 4.14 5.00 -18.31
N ARG A 265 4.06 5.53 -19.54
CA ARG A 265 4.96 5.16 -20.63
C ARG A 265 6.42 5.38 -20.25
N GLU A 266 6.75 6.56 -19.71
CA GLU A 266 8.10 6.90 -19.30
C GLU A 266 8.61 5.97 -18.18
N LEU A 267 7.76 5.67 -17.19
CA LEU A 267 8.08 4.73 -16.11
C LEU A 267 8.47 3.35 -16.67
N ILE A 268 7.68 2.82 -17.60
CA ILE A 268 7.90 1.49 -18.19
C ILE A 268 9.12 1.47 -19.12
N GLU A 269 9.28 2.48 -19.97
CA GLU A 269 10.45 2.55 -20.88
C GLU A 269 11.76 2.67 -20.12
N LYS A 270 11.81 3.60 -19.18
CA LYS A 270 13.01 3.91 -18.41
C LYS A 270 13.48 2.74 -17.55
N HIS A 271 12.57 2.10 -16.84
CA HIS A 271 12.94 1.13 -15.79
C HIS A 271 12.77 -0.32 -16.22
N CYS A 272 11.82 -0.60 -17.10
CA CYS A 272 11.50 -1.95 -17.51
C CYS A 272 11.96 -2.28 -18.93
N GLY A 273 12.48 -1.33 -19.68
CA GLY A 273 12.88 -1.51 -21.07
C GLY A 273 11.70 -1.79 -22.01
N GLY A 274 10.49 -1.34 -21.64
CA GLY A 274 9.28 -1.46 -22.44
C GLY A 274 8.44 -2.69 -22.14
N ILE A 275 7.38 -2.84 -22.93
CA ILE A 275 6.41 -3.94 -22.86
C ILE A 275 6.93 -5.15 -23.67
N ARG A 276 6.69 -6.36 -23.16
CA ARG A 276 6.99 -7.60 -23.86
C ARG A 276 6.28 -7.63 -25.22
N GLY A 277 7.03 -7.72 -26.31
CA GLY A 277 6.49 -7.66 -27.67
C GLY A 277 6.13 -6.27 -28.18
N GLY A 278 6.50 -5.19 -27.45
CA GLY A 278 6.27 -3.81 -27.85
C GLY A 278 4.95 -3.23 -27.36
N TRP A 279 4.77 -1.92 -27.53
CA TRP A 279 3.60 -1.17 -27.03
C TRP A 279 2.28 -1.62 -27.63
N ASP A 280 2.26 -2.04 -28.89
CA ASP A 280 1.06 -2.55 -29.56
C ASP A 280 0.56 -3.86 -28.95
N ASN A 281 1.41 -4.55 -28.18
CA ASN A 281 1.04 -5.78 -27.48
C ASN A 281 0.43 -5.50 -26.08
N LEU A 282 0.44 -4.27 -25.59
CA LEU A 282 -0.23 -3.94 -24.31
C LEU A 282 -1.74 -4.14 -24.41
N LEU A 283 -2.32 -4.85 -23.45
CA LEU A 283 -3.78 -5.03 -23.33
C LEU A 283 -4.36 -4.10 -22.27
N ALA A 284 -3.87 -4.23 -21.03
CA ALA A 284 -4.39 -3.51 -19.89
C ALA A 284 -3.35 -3.45 -18.75
N VAL A 285 -3.58 -2.58 -17.78
CA VAL A 285 -2.74 -2.41 -16.57
C VAL A 285 -3.63 -2.32 -15.34
N ILE A 286 -3.22 -2.96 -14.26
CA ILE A 286 -3.69 -2.63 -12.91
C ILE A 286 -2.60 -1.76 -12.28
N PRO A 287 -2.82 -0.44 -12.06
CA PRO A 287 -1.72 0.47 -11.74
C PRO A 287 -1.38 0.58 -10.25
N GLY A 288 -2.22 0.04 -9.36
CA GLY A 288 -2.13 0.31 -7.93
C GLY A 288 -2.25 -0.91 -7.00
N GLY A 289 -2.06 -2.12 -7.52
CA GLY A 289 -2.36 -3.36 -6.80
C GLY A 289 -3.75 -3.88 -7.13
N SER A 290 -4.06 -5.09 -6.70
CA SER A 290 -5.29 -5.81 -7.10
C SER A 290 -6.59 -5.10 -6.72
N SER A 291 -6.55 -4.17 -5.78
CA SER A 291 -7.70 -3.47 -5.20
C SER A 291 -8.19 -2.25 -5.99
N VAL A 292 -7.61 -1.98 -7.18
CA VAL A 292 -8.04 -0.88 -8.03
C VAL A 292 -8.55 -1.38 -9.38
N PRO A 293 -9.44 -0.63 -10.07
CA PRO A 293 -9.89 -1.00 -11.40
C PRO A 293 -8.74 -1.11 -12.39
N LEU A 294 -8.80 -2.11 -13.28
CA LEU A 294 -7.90 -2.20 -14.42
C LEU A 294 -8.17 -1.08 -15.44
N VAL A 295 -7.14 -0.67 -16.17
CA VAL A 295 -7.20 0.38 -17.19
C VAL A 295 -6.72 -0.18 -18.53
N PRO A 296 -7.47 -0.03 -19.62
CA PRO A 296 -7.05 -0.43 -20.97
C PRO A 296 -5.82 0.34 -21.45
N ALA A 297 -5.05 -0.26 -22.36
CA ALA A 297 -3.85 0.35 -22.95
C ALA A 297 -4.07 1.79 -23.43
N ALA A 298 -5.14 2.05 -24.17
CA ALA A 298 -5.43 3.37 -24.74
C ALA A 298 -5.60 4.49 -23.69
N MET A 299 -5.95 4.16 -22.46
CA MET A 299 -6.23 5.13 -21.41
C MET A 299 -5.04 5.38 -20.47
N ILE A 300 -4.11 4.41 -20.36
CA ILE A 300 -3.03 4.46 -19.36
C ILE A 300 -1.75 5.12 -19.90
N MET A 301 -1.55 5.14 -21.21
CA MET A 301 -0.25 5.44 -21.83
C MET A 301 0.43 6.70 -21.33
N ASP A 302 -0.31 7.80 -21.23
CA ASP A 302 0.22 9.11 -20.83
C ASP A 302 -0.27 9.53 -19.44
N ALA A 303 -0.94 8.61 -18.71
CA ALA A 303 -1.48 8.90 -17.40
C ALA A 303 -0.33 9.17 -16.39
N PRO A 304 -0.39 10.27 -15.63
CA PRO A 304 0.51 10.49 -14.52
C PRO A 304 0.32 9.41 -13.45
N MET A 305 1.42 8.80 -13.02
CA MET A 305 1.41 7.77 -11.99
C MET A 305 1.38 8.42 -10.60
N ASP A 306 0.25 9.05 -10.30
CA ASP A 306 -0.06 9.67 -9.01
C ASP A 306 -1.55 9.49 -8.65
N PHE A 307 -1.97 10.00 -7.48
CA PHE A 307 -3.34 9.80 -7.00
C PHE A 307 -4.39 10.45 -7.90
N ASP A 308 -4.11 11.65 -8.38
CA ASP A 308 -5.07 12.43 -9.18
C ASP A 308 -5.08 11.96 -10.64
N GLY A 309 -3.91 11.68 -11.22
CA GLY A 309 -3.78 11.17 -12.59
C GLY A 309 -4.47 9.82 -12.80
N LEU A 310 -4.26 8.87 -11.89
CA LEU A 310 -4.90 7.56 -12.00
C LEU A 310 -6.39 7.60 -11.67
N LYS A 311 -6.82 8.51 -10.79
CA LYS A 311 -8.25 8.78 -10.57
C LYS A 311 -8.93 9.33 -11.83
N ALA A 312 -8.25 10.20 -12.58
CA ALA A 312 -8.79 10.76 -13.83
C ALA A 312 -9.05 9.70 -14.91
N VAL A 313 -8.28 8.62 -14.94
CA VAL A 313 -8.52 7.47 -15.85
C VAL A 313 -9.40 6.37 -15.24
N GLY A 314 -10.06 6.64 -14.11
CA GLY A 314 -11.03 5.74 -13.47
C GLY A 314 -10.40 4.59 -12.70
N SER A 315 -9.17 4.77 -12.19
CA SER A 315 -8.46 3.80 -11.35
C SER A 315 -7.87 4.47 -10.10
N GLY A 316 -6.83 3.93 -9.52
CA GLY A 316 -6.17 4.49 -8.34
C GLY A 316 -4.69 4.11 -8.25
N LEU A 317 -3.91 4.96 -7.55
CA LEU A 317 -2.49 4.68 -7.33
C LEU A 317 -2.28 3.52 -6.34
N GLY A 318 -3.18 3.35 -5.38
CA GLY A 318 -3.06 2.30 -4.37
C GLY A 318 -1.66 2.23 -3.78
N THR A 319 -1.07 1.05 -3.80
CA THR A 319 0.32 0.81 -3.36
C THR A 319 1.36 1.14 -4.42
N ALA A 320 0.96 1.55 -5.64
CA ALA A 320 1.78 1.67 -6.84
C ALA A 320 2.38 0.33 -7.33
N ALA A 321 1.68 -0.76 -7.07
CA ALA A 321 1.98 -2.07 -7.64
C ALA A 321 1.37 -2.16 -9.04
N VAL A 322 2.22 -2.02 -10.04
CA VAL A 322 1.84 -1.94 -11.46
C VAL A 322 1.89 -3.33 -12.07
N ILE A 323 0.73 -3.89 -12.39
CA ILE A 323 0.60 -5.21 -13.03
C ILE A 323 0.28 -5.01 -14.50
N VAL A 324 1.24 -5.29 -15.36
CA VAL A 324 1.12 -5.11 -16.81
C VAL A 324 0.64 -6.39 -17.47
N MET A 325 -0.41 -6.31 -18.28
CA MET A 325 -1.00 -7.43 -18.99
C MET A 325 -0.95 -7.17 -20.51
N ASP A 326 -0.30 -8.07 -21.24
CA ASP A 326 -0.27 -8.05 -22.70
C ASP A 326 -1.45 -8.81 -23.33
N LYS A 327 -1.55 -8.77 -24.65
CA LYS A 327 -2.65 -9.42 -25.41
C LYS A 327 -2.70 -10.95 -25.28
N SER A 328 -1.67 -11.59 -24.71
CA SER A 328 -1.71 -13.03 -24.40
C SER A 328 -2.45 -13.33 -23.08
N THR A 329 -2.80 -12.29 -22.31
CA THR A 329 -3.48 -12.45 -21.02
C THR A 329 -4.95 -12.82 -21.22
N ASP A 330 -5.38 -13.89 -20.58
CA ASP A 330 -6.80 -14.14 -20.34
C ASP A 330 -7.31 -13.19 -19.25
N ILE A 331 -7.86 -12.05 -19.66
CA ILE A 331 -8.25 -10.97 -18.76
C ILE A 331 -9.40 -11.37 -17.81
N VAL A 332 -10.34 -12.21 -18.29
CA VAL A 332 -11.46 -12.69 -17.46
C VAL A 332 -10.94 -13.64 -16.38
N ARG A 333 -10.02 -14.54 -16.75
CA ARG A 333 -9.37 -15.44 -15.78
C ARG A 333 -8.54 -14.66 -14.75
N ALA A 334 -7.85 -13.62 -15.17
CA ALA A 334 -7.05 -12.79 -14.26
C ALA A 334 -7.94 -12.16 -13.19
N ILE A 335 -9.06 -11.56 -13.55
CA ILE A 335 -9.97 -10.93 -12.60
C ILE A 335 -10.75 -11.97 -11.78
N SER A 336 -11.13 -13.12 -12.37
CA SER A 336 -11.72 -14.22 -11.59
C SER A 336 -10.77 -14.71 -10.48
N ARG A 337 -9.46 -14.75 -10.75
CA ARG A 337 -8.45 -15.11 -9.73
C ARG A 337 -8.39 -14.08 -8.60
N LEU A 338 -8.49 -12.79 -8.90
CA LEU A 338 -8.57 -11.75 -7.87
C LEU A 338 -9.87 -11.85 -7.07
N SER A 339 -10.99 -12.13 -7.72
CA SER A 339 -12.26 -12.35 -7.04
C SER A 339 -12.20 -13.51 -6.05
N TYR A 340 -11.51 -14.62 -6.41
CA TYR A 340 -11.23 -15.72 -5.48
C TYR A 340 -10.37 -15.27 -4.29
N PHE A 341 -9.35 -14.43 -4.52
CA PHE A 341 -8.51 -13.90 -3.48
C PHE A 341 -9.33 -13.12 -2.44
N TYR A 342 -10.18 -12.18 -2.87
CA TYR A 342 -11.00 -11.41 -1.94
C TYR A 342 -12.05 -12.25 -1.21
N LYS A 343 -12.62 -13.26 -1.85
CA LYS A 343 -13.49 -14.23 -1.19
C LYS A 343 -12.74 -14.99 -0.08
N HIS A 344 -11.50 -15.39 -0.32
CA HIS A 344 -10.67 -16.11 0.64
C HIS A 344 -10.25 -15.20 1.81
N GLU A 345 -9.92 -13.94 1.54
CA GLU A 345 -9.38 -12.99 2.52
C GLU A 345 -10.46 -12.20 3.29
N SER A 346 -11.72 -12.35 2.95
CA SER A 346 -12.81 -11.77 3.74
C SER A 346 -12.78 -12.29 5.17
N CYS A 347 -12.74 -11.38 6.17
CA CYS A 347 -12.76 -11.77 7.58
C CYS A 347 -14.12 -12.34 8.04
N GLY A 348 -15.16 -12.23 7.20
CA GLY A 348 -16.50 -12.75 7.47
C GLY A 348 -17.33 -11.92 8.45
N GLN A 349 -16.90 -10.73 8.85
CA GLN A 349 -17.59 -9.93 9.85
C GLN A 349 -18.90 -9.35 9.34
N CYS A 350 -18.90 -8.63 8.22
CA CYS A 350 -20.09 -7.97 7.69
C CYS A 350 -20.71 -8.75 6.53
N THR A 351 -22.05 -8.83 6.54
CA THR A 351 -22.81 -9.67 5.59
C THR A 351 -22.53 -9.35 4.12
N PRO A 352 -22.50 -8.08 3.66
CA PRO A 352 -22.29 -7.78 2.25
C PRO A 352 -20.94 -8.32 1.73
N CYS A 353 -19.87 -8.25 2.53
CA CYS A 353 -18.57 -8.80 2.18
C CYS A 353 -18.57 -10.34 2.29
N ARG A 354 -19.00 -10.90 3.42
CA ARG A 354 -18.97 -12.35 3.69
C ARG A 354 -19.70 -13.15 2.62
N GLU A 355 -20.91 -12.71 2.24
CA GLU A 355 -21.74 -13.42 1.25
C GLU A 355 -21.46 -12.93 -0.17
N GLY A 356 -21.32 -11.61 -0.36
CA GLY A 356 -21.16 -11.00 -1.67
C GLY A 356 -19.88 -11.40 -2.38
N THR A 357 -18.74 -11.47 -1.68
CA THR A 357 -17.48 -11.89 -2.30
C THR A 357 -17.54 -13.33 -2.81
N GLY A 358 -18.21 -14.21 -2.08
CA GLY A 358 -18.46 -15.59 -2.51
C GLY A 358 -19.40 -15.68 -3.71
N TRP A 359 -20.43 -14.82 -3.76
CA TRP A 359 -21.35 -14.73 -4.89
C TRP A 359 -20.62 -14.20 -6.13
N MET A 360 -19.94 -13.05 -6.02
CA MET A 360 -19.17 -12.48 -7.11
C MET A 360 -18.17 -13.49 -7.71
N TRP A 361 -17.42 -14.21 -6.87
CA TRP A 361 -16.49 -15.23 -7.35
C TRP A 361 -17.19 -16.37 -8.12
N ARG A 362 -18.31 -16.90 -7.64
CA ARG A 362 -19.02 -17.98 -8.33
C ARG A 362 -19.57 -17.56 -9.69
N VAL A 363 -20.06 -16.32 -9.80
CA VAL A 363 -20.50 -15.78 -11.10
C VAL A 363 -19.28 -15.59 -12.01
N MET A 364 -18.19 -14.99 -11.51
CA MET A 364 -16.94 -14.83 -12.27
C MET A 364 -16.39 -16.18 -12.80
N GLU A 365 -16.50 -17.26 -12.04
CA GLU A 365 -16.07 -18.58 -12.53
C GLU A 365 -16.94 -19.08 -13.67
N ARG A 366 -18.26 -18.88 -13.63
CA ARG A 366 -19.14 -19.22 -14.78
C ARG A 366 -18.82 -18.37 -16.00
N LEU A 367 -18.63 -17.06 -15.83
CA LEU A 367 -18.21 -16.17 -16.93
C LEU A 367 -16.84 -16.57 -17.51
N ARG A 368 -15.91 -16.99 -16.67
CA ARG A 368 -14.58 -17.47 -17.08
C ARG A 368 -14.66 -18.71 -17.95
N THR A 369 -15.54 -19.64 -17.63
CA THR A 369 -15.74 -20.88 -18.40
C THR A 369 -16.71 -20.75 -19.55
N GLY A 370 -17.46 -19.65 -19.61
CA GLY A 370 -18.54 -19.44 -20.57
C GLY A 370 -19.86 -20.16 -20.21
N ASP A 371 -19.92 -20.81 -19.03
CA ASP A 371 -21.11 -21.52 -18.54
C ASP A 371 -22.08 -20.56 -17.81
N ALA A 372 -22.40 -19.44 -18.43
CA ALA A 372 -23.26 -18.38 -17.88
C ALA A 372 -24.25 -17.87 -18.92
N ASP A 373 -25.28 -17.20 -18.45
CA ASP A 373 -26.14 -16.38 -19.29
C ASP A 373 -25.60 -14.96 -19.44
N ILE A 374 -25.84 -14.30 -20.57
CA ILE A 374 -25.39 -12.92 -20.80
C ILE A 374 -25.95 -11.97 -19.75
N SER A 375 -27.18 -12.19 -19.26
CA SER A 375 -27.80 -11.41 -18.20
C SER A 375 -27.07 -11.50 -16.87
N GLU A 376 -26.25 -12.53 -16.66
CA GLU A 376 -25.44 -12.67 -15.44
C GLU A 376 -24.32 -11.63 -15.36
N ILE A 377 -23.92 -11.00 -16.46
CA ILE A 377 -22.97 -9.90 -16.48
C ILE A 377 -23.57 -8.68 -15.74
N ASP A 378 -24.83 -8.35 -16.06
CA ASP A 378 -25.52 -7.23 -15.41
C ASP A 378 -25.89 -7.56 -13.97
N LEU A 379 -26.29 -8.81 -13.68
CA LEU A 379 -26.50 -9.29 -12.34
C LEU A 379 -25.22 -9.13 -11.50
N LEU A 380 -24.07 -9.54 -12.02
CA LEU A 380 -22.79 -9.39 -11.34
C LEU A 380 -22.45 -7.92 -11.06
N GLN A 381 -22.69 -7.03 -12.03
CA GLN A 381 -22.52 -5.60 -11.87
C GLN A 381 -23.39 -5.06 -10.71
N GLU A 382 -24.64 -5.49 -10.60
CA GLU A 382 -25.52 -5.09 -9.49
C GLU A 382 -25.04 -5.67 -8.14
N VAL A 383 -24.60 -6.92 -8.11
CA VAL A 383 -24.03 -7.51 -6.88
C VAL A 383 -22.81 -6.71 -6.40
N THR A 384 -21.92 -6.28 -7.31
CA THR A 384 -20.77 -5.44 -6.91
C THR A 384 -21.19 -4.15 -6.24
N LYS A 385 -22.26 -3.49 -6.71
CA LYS A 385 -22.78 -2.24 -6.12
C LYS A 385 -23.42 -2.46 -4.73
N GLN A 386 -23.93 -3.67 -4.45
CA GLN A 386 -24.46 -4.00 -3.13
C GLN A 386 -23.34 -4.35 -2.13
N VAL A 387 -22.12 -4.58 -2.59
CA VAL A 387 -20.95 -4.81 -1.74
C VAL A 387 -20.17 -3.52 -1.52
N GLU A 388 -19.88 -2.78 -2.61
CA GLU A 388 -19.19 -1.49 -2.58
C GLU A 388 -19.93 -0.49 -1.69
N GLY A 389 -19.21 0.15 -0.76
CA GLY A 389 -19.76 1.16 0.14
C GLY A 389 -20.68 0.62 1.24
N HIS A 390 -20.95 -0.70 1.30
CA HIS A 390 -21.87 -1.30 2.27
C HIS A 390 -21.14 -2.19 3.30
N THR A 391 -19.83 -2.09 3.39
CA THR A 391 -18.99 -2.92 4.26
C THR A 391 -18.30 -2.10 5.34
N ILE A 392 -17.87 -2.74 6.44
CA ILE A 392 -17.20 -2.07 7.57
C ILE A 392 -15.83 -1.50 7.13
N CYS A 393 -15.16 -2.15 6.20
CA CYS A 393 -13.84 -1.73 5.69
C CYS A 393 -13.80 -1.77 4.16
N ALA A 394 -12.76 -1.19 3.57
CA ALA A 394 -12.58 -1.08 2.13
C ALA A 394 -12.30 -2.42 1.41
N LEU A 395 -12.29 -3.58 2.09
CA LEU A 395 -12.15 -4.87 1.42
C LEU A 395 -13.33 -5.14 0.46
N GLY A 396 -14.54 -4.69 0.82
CA GLY A 396 -15.71 -4.80 -0.06
C GLY A 396 -15.51 -4.03 -1.36
N ASP A 397 -15.04 -2.79 -1.27
CA ASP A 397 -14.75 -1.94 -2.43
C ASP A 397 -13.62 -2.56 -3.27
N ALA A 398 -12.56 -3.03 -2.63
CA ALA A 398 -11.43 -3.72 -3.27
C ALA A 398 -11.84 -5.00 -4.00
N ALA A 399 -12.85 -5.71 -3.52
CA ALA A 399 -13.38 -6.91 -4.17
C ALA A 399 -14.28 -6.56 -5.38
N ALA A 400 -15.00 -5.44 -5.33
CA ALA A 400 -15.93 -5.01 -6.36
C ALA A 400 -15.22 -4.34 -7.56
N TRP A 401 -14.27 -3.45 -7.31
CA TRP A 401 -13.66 -2.60 -8.33
C TRP A 401 -12.95 -3.33 -9.47
N PRO A 402 -12.19 -4.42 -9.27
CA PRO A 402 -11.61 -5.19 -10.37
C PRO A 402 -12.67 -5.77 -11.32
N ILE A 403 -13.78 -6.26 -10.77
CA ILE A 403 -14.90 -6.81 -11.54
C ILE A 403 -15.60 -5.71 -12.33
N GLN A 404 -15.88 -4.57 -11.69
CA GLN A 404 -16.49 -3.41 -12.35
C GLN A 404 -15.60 -2.91 -13.50
N GLY A 405 -14.29 -2.84 -13.28
CA GLY A 405 -13.32 -2.49 -14.32
C GLY A 405 -13.34 -3.48 -15.50
N LEU A 406 -13.40 -4.78 -15.22
CA LEU A 406 -13.51 -5.81 -16.25
C LEU A 406 -14.81 -5.66 -17.07
N ILE A 407 -15.94 -5.54 -16.41
CA ILE A 407 -17.24 -5.38 -17.10
C ILE A 407 -17.25 -4.10 -17.93
N LYS A 408 -16.78 -2.98 -17.37
CA LYS A 408 -16.75 -1.69 -18.05
C LYS A 408 -15.94 -1.70 -19.34
N HIS A 409 -14.80 -2.39 -19.35
CA HIS A 409 -13.82 -2.26 -20.42
C HIS A 409 -13.72 -3.51 -21.32
N PHE A 410 -14.14 -4.67 -20.83
CA PHE A 410 -13.98 -5.97 -21.51
C PHE A 410 -15.26 -6.79 -21.58
N ARG A 411 -16.43 -6.14 -21.45
CA ARG A 411 -17.74 -6.80 -21.62
C ARG A 411 -17.83 -7.64 -22.90
N PRO A 412 -17.42 -7.14 -24.09
CA PRO A 412 -17.47 -7.93 -25.32
C PRO A 412 -16.68 -9.24 -25.26
N GLU A 413 -15.56 -9.26 -24.55
CA GLU A 413 -14.78 -10.49 -24.36
C GLU A 413 -15.51 -11.51 -23.46
N ILE A 414 -16.25 -11.05 -22.46
CA ILE A 414 -17.07 -11.92 -21.61
C ILE A 414 -18.22 -12.51 -22.43
N GLU A 415 -18.94 -11.67 -23.18
CA GLU A 415 -20.05 -12.08 -24.06
C GLU A 415 -19.60 -13.07 -25.12
N ARG A 416 -18.47 -12.83 -25.78
CA ARG A 416 -17.87 -13.75 -26.75
C ARG A 416 -17.66 -15.15 -26.17
N ARG A 417 -17.13 -15.26 -24.93
CA ARG A 417 -16.92 -16.57 -24.27
C ARG A 417 -18.22 -17.32 -24.03
N ILE A 418 -19.26 -16.64 -23.59
CA ILE A 418 -20.59 -17.24 -23.38
C ILE A 418 -21.15 -17.78 -24.70
N ILE A 419 -21.08 -16.97 -25.75
CA ILE A 419 -21.59 -17.36 -27.09
C ILE A 419 -20.79 -18.54 -27.64
N GLU A 420 -19.46 -18.50 -27.61
CA GLU A 420 -18.60 -19.57 -28.15
C GLU A 420 -18.78 -20.91 -27.39
N ARG A 421 -19.14 -20.87 -26.11
CA ARG A 421 -19.43 -22.07 -25.33
C ARG A 421 -20.82 -22.66 -25.63
N GLY A 422 -21.68 -21.92 -26.35
CA GLY A 422 -23.08 -22.31 -26.62
C GLY A 422 -24.02 -22.01 -25.47
N GLY A 423 -23.68 -21.00 -24.67
CA GLY A 423 -24.65 -20.37 -23.77
C GLY A 423 -25.88 -19.95 -24.55
N PRO A 424 -27.09 -19.91 -23.95
CA PRO A 424 -28.30 -19.56 -24.68
C PRO A 424 -28.08 -18.20 -25.34
N ALA A 425 -27.94 -18.22 -26.71
CA ALA A 425 -28.16 -17.01 -27.46
C ALA A 425 -29.48 -16.47 -26.94
N LEU A 426 -29.55 -15.21 -26.58
CA LEU A 426 -30.83 -14.54 -26.41
C LEU A 426 -31.63 -14.99 -27.64
N LEU A 427 -32.63 -15.83 -27.41
CA LEU A 427 -33.64 -16.05 -28.44
C LEU A 427 -34.05 -14.63 -28.80
N GLU A 428 -33.64 -14.20 -30.00
CA GLU A 428 -34.25 -13.05 -30.62
C GLU A 428 -35.72 -13.28 -30.40
N ALA A 429 -36.33 -12.42 -29.62
CA ALA A 429 -37.76 -12.38 -29.55
C ALA A 429 -38.22 -12.16 -30.97
N ALA A 430 -38.53 -13.27 -31.66
CA ALA A 430 -39.25 -13.25 -32.88
C ALA A 430 -40.61 -12.74 -32.53
N GLU A 431 -40.96 -11.58 -32.96
CA GLU A 431 -41.97 -10.82 -33.19
C GLU A 431 -42.91 -10.38 -33.25
#